data_5e99220efa0d0a2c43f33fd70924d668
#
_entry.id   5e99220efa0d0a2c43f33fd70924d668
#
_cell.length_a   1.000
_cell.length_b   1.000
_cell.length_c   1.000
_cell.angle_alpha   90.00
_cell.angle_beta   90.00
_cell.angle_gamma   90.00
#
_symmetry.space_group_name_H-M   'P 1'
#
loop_
_entity.id
_entity.type
_entity.pdbx_description
1 polymer ?
#
loop_
_entity_poly.entity_id
_entity_poly.type
_entity_poly.pdbx_seq_one_letter_code
_entity_poly.pdbx_strand_id
1 'polypeptide(L)'
;MNLLESYKIELALLENFIKEEEERRETEKVAKELADVFTKGNKVLICGNGGSNCDALHFAEEFTGRFRGDRKALPAIAISDSSHITCVGNDYGLTIFFLEE
;
A
#
# COMPACT_ATOMS: atom_id res chain seq x y z
N MET A 1 8.43 6.33 27.83
CA MET A 1 9.24 5.43 26.98
C MET A 1 10.32 6.25 26.32
N ASN A 2 11.56 5.80 26.40
CA ASN A 2 12.67 6.48 25.74
C ASN A 2 12.94 5.87 24.35
N LEU A 3 13.84 6.47 23.60
CA LEU A 3 14.15 6.08 22.23
C LEU A 3 14.68 4.63 22.15
N LEU A 4 15.54 4.26 23.08
CA LEU A 4 16.10 2.90 23.11
C LEU A 4 15.02 1.84 23.34
N GLU A 5 14.07 2.11 24.25
CA GLU A 5 12.95 1.22 24.49
C GLU A 5 12.07 1.07 23.27
N SER A 6 11.80 2.18 22.55
CA SER A 6 11.06 2.16 21.30
C SER A 6 11.73 1.27 20.26
N TYR A 7 13.04 1.41 20.08
CA TYR A 7 13.78 0.57 19.14
C TYR A 7 13.76 -0.91 19.52
N LYS A 8 13.84 -1.22 20.81
CA LYS A 8 13.77 -2.61 21.28
C LYS A 8 12.40 -3.23 20.99
N ILE A 9 11.34 -2.46 21.17
CA ILE A 9 9.98 -2.92 20.87
C ILE A 9 9.84 -3.20 19.36
N GLU A 10 10.30 -2.28 18.53
CA GLU A 10 10.26 -2.45 17.09
C GLU A 10 11.05 -3.67 16.61
N LEU A 11 12.24 -3.85 17.18
CA LEU A 11 13.08 -5.00 16.87
C LEU A 11 12.38 -6.31 17.25
N ALA A 12 11.78 -6.37 18.44
CA ALA A 12 11.05 -7.56 18.90
C ALA A 12 9.85 -7.86 17.99
N LEU A 13 9.13 -6.85 17.56
CA LEU A 13 8.00 -7.02 16.63
C LEU A 13 8.47 -7.59 15.29
N LEU A 14 9.57 -7.07 14.77
CA LEU A 14 10.12 -7.56 13.51
C LEU A 14 10.64 -9.00 13.63
N GLU A 15 11.32 -9.32 14.73
CA GLU A 15 11.79 -10.69 14.99
C GLU A 15 10.61 -11.67 15.06
N ASN A 16 9.52 -11.30 15.74
CA ASN A 16 8.32 -12.12 15.81
C ASN A 16 7.68 -12.29 14.45
N PHE A 17 7.59 -11.23 13.65
CA PHE A 17 7.06 -11.30 12.29
C PHE A 17 7.86 -12.26 11.41
N ILE A 18 9.19 -12.22 11.50
CA ILE A 18 10.06 -13.11 10.74
C ILE A 18 9.82 -14.57 11.09
N LYS A 19 9.54 -14.87 12.36
CA LYS A 19 9.27 -16.24 12.85
C LYS A 19 7.89 -16.75 12.46
N GLU A 20 6.95 -15.86 12.17
CA GLU A 20 5.59 -16.24 11.78
C GLU A 20 5.55 -16.67 10.32
N GLU A 21 5.59 -17.98 10.12
CA GLU A 21 5.56 -18.58 8.77
C GLU A 21 4.31 -18.19 8.00
N GLU A 22 3.16 -18.13 8.67
CA GLU A 22 1.90 -17.75 8.06
C GLU A 22 1.94 -16.33 7.51
N GLU A 23 2.52 -15.38 8.25
CA GLU A 23 2.66 -13.98 7.80
C GLU A 23 3.52 -13.88 6.54
N ARG A 24 4.62 -14.63 6.49
CA ARG A 24 5.47 -14.67 5.32
C ARG A 24 4.75 -15.30 4.13
N ARG A 25 3.98 -16.35 4.37
CA ARG A 25 3.20 -17.04 3.34
C ARG A 25 2.13 -16.13 2.75
N GLU A 26 1.43 -15.37 3.59
CA GLU A 26 0.43 -14.39 3.14
C GLU A 26 1.08 -13.27 2.32
N THR A 27 2.23 -12.77 2.73
CA THR A 27 2.96 -11.75 1.99
C THR A 27 3.38 -12.25 0.61
N GLU A 28 3.91 -13.47 0.52
CA GLU A 28 4.27 -14.09 -0.75
C GLU A 28 3.06 -14.32 -1.65
N LYS A 29 1.92 -14.69 -1.07
CA LYS A 29 0.67 -14.87 -1.79
C LYS A 29 0.21 -13.57 -2.42
N VAL A 30 0.24 -12.47 -1.68
CA VAL A 30 -0.11 -11.14 -2.22
C VAL A 30 0.83 -10.75 -3.35
N ALA A 31 2.13 -10.99 -3.21
CA ALA A 31 3.10 -10.70 -4.25
C ALA A 31 2.80 -11.47 -5.54
N LYS A 32 2.42 -12.75 -5.44
CA LYS A 32 2.05 -13.57 -6.60
C LYS A 32 0.76 -13.09 -7.24
N GLU A 33 -0.24 -12.70 -6.45
CA GLU A 33 -1.50 -12.15 -6.96
C GLU A 33 -1.26 -10.84 -7.71
N LEU A 34 -0.40 -9.96 -7.21
CA LEU A 34 -0.01 -8.73 -7.91
C LEU A 34 0.67 -9.02 -9.24
N ALA A 35 1.60 -9.98 -9.26
CA ALA A 35 2.27 -10.39 -10.49
C ALA A 35 1.27 -10.92 -11.52
N ASP A 36 0.29 -11.71 -11.10
CA ASP A 36 -0.76 -12.22 -11.97
C ASP A 36 -1.63 -11.12 -12.54
N VAL A 37 -2.01 -10.15 -11.73
CA VAL A 37 -2.80 -8.98 -12.16
C VAL A 37 -2.09 -8.25 -13.29
N PHE A 38 -0.81 -7.96 -13.11
CA PHE A 38 -0.03 -7.25 -14.13
C PHE A 38 0.21 -8.10 -15.38
N THR A 39 0.46 -9.38 -15.22
CA THR A 39 0.66 -10.31 -16.34
C THR A 39 -0.60 -10.41 -17.21
N LYS A 40 -1.78 -10.36 -16.60
CA LYS A 40 -3.06 -10.39 -17.31
C LYS A 40 -3.46 -9.06 -17.94
N GLY A 41 -2.63 -8.03 -17.79
CA GLY A 41 -2.91 -6.70 -18.32
C GLY A 41 -3.90 -5.89 -17.50
N ASN A 42 -4.14 -6.29 -16.27
CA ASN A 42 -5.00 -5.58 -15.35
C ASN A 42 -4.19 -4.58 -14.50
N LYS A 43 -4.86 -3.82 -13.66
CA LYS A 43 -4.26 -2.77 -12.84
C LYS A 43 -4.55 -2.98 -11.36
N VAL A 44 -3.77 -2.31 -10.53
CA VAL A 44 -3.95 -2.30 -9.07
C VAL A 44 -4.41 -0.91 -8.64
N LEU A 45 -5.45 -0.87 -7.83
CA LEU A 45 -5.91 0.34 -7.16
C LEU A 45 -5.56 0.20 -5.68
N ILE A 46 -4.95 1.23 -5.11
CA ILE A 46 -4.56 1.22 -3.71
C ILE A 46 -4.99 2.51 -3.03
N CYS A 47 -5.44 2.42 -1.81
CA CYS A 47 -5.95 3.58 -1.06
C CYS A 47 -5.61 3.46 0.43
N GLY A 48 -5.71 4.58 1.12
CA GLY A 48 -5.51 4.64 2.56
C GLY A 48 -5.79 6.04 3.09
N ASN A 49 -5.87 6.16 4.40
CA ASN A 49 -6.09 7.43 5.09
C ASN A 49 -4.83 7.86 5.85
N GLY A 50 -4.57 9.16 5.91
CA GLY A 50 -3.43 9.68 6.67
C GLY A 50 -2.10 9.09 6.23
N GLY A 51 -1.34 8.48 7.13
CA GLY A 51 -0.09 7.82 6.84
C GLY A 51 -0.25 6.68 5.84
N SER A 52 -1.35 5.95 5.89
CA SER A 52 -1.66 4.91 4.91
C SER A 52 -1.89 5.47 3.51
N ASN A 53 -2.37 6.72 3.39
CA ASN A 53 -2.45 7.38 2.09
C ASN A 53 -1.05 7.68 1.54
N CYS A 54 -0.12 8.09 2.39
CA CYS A 54 1.28 8.26 2.00
C CYS A 54 1.88 6.93 1.52
N ASP A 55 1.61 5.84 2.22
CA ASP A 55 2.06 4.51 1.83
C ASP A 55 1.45 4.09 0.49
N ALA A 56 0.16 4.37 0.27
CA ALA A 56 -0.51 4.05 -0.99
C ALA A 56 0.12 4.79 -2.18
N LEU A 57 0.42 6.08 -2.02
CA LEU A 57 1.10 6.87 -3.04
C LEU A 57 2.49 6.33 -3.35
N HIS A 58 3.26 6.02 -2.32
CA HIS A 58 4.61 5.47 -2.47
C HIS A 58 4.57 4.08 -3.13
N PHE A 59 3.64 3.23 -2.71
CA PHE A 59 3.43 1.91 -3.30
C PHE A 59 3.16 2.01 -4.80
N ALA A 60 2.22 2.87 -5.20
CA ALA A 60 1.89 3.06 -6.60
C ALA A 60 3.10 3.59 -7.40
N GLU A 61 3.86 4.52 -6.84
CA GLU A 61 5.04 5.09 -7.48
C GLU A 61 6.11 4.04 -7.75
N GLU A 62 6.32 3.09 -6.82
CA GLU A 62 7.29 2.01 -7.01
C GLU A 62 6.96 1.11 -8.21
N PHE A 63 5.69 1.01 -8.58
CA PHE A 63 5.27 0.25 -9.76
C PHE A 63 5.26 1.09 -11.04
N THR A 64 4.86 2.35 -10.97
CA THR A 64 4.78 3.22 -12.15
C THR A 64 6.14 3.76 -12.56
N GLY A 65 7.04 3.96 -11.60
CA GLY A 65 8.42 4.30 -11.84
C GLY A 65 9.30 3.06 -11.96
N ARG A 66 10.45 3.08 -11.31
CA ARG A 66 11.34 1.92 -11.23
C ARG A 66 11.79 1.70 -9.80
N PHE A 67 11.99 0.44 -9.46
CA PHE A 67 12.54 0.05 -8.17
C PHE A 67 13.70 -0.92 -8.40
N ARG A 68 14.88 -0.55 -7.92
CA ARG A 68 16.14 -1.30 -8.01
C ARG A 68 16.67 -1.55 -9.42
N GLY A 69 15.82 -1.72 -10.39
CA GLY A 69 16.20 -1.97 -11.77
C GLY A 69 15.32 -1.22 -12.74
N ASP A 70 15.79 -1.07 -13.97
CA ASP A 70 15.00 -0.43 -15.01
C ASP A 70 14.04 -1.47 -15.61
N ARG A 71 12.78 -1.12 -15.70
CA ARG A 71 11.74 -1.99 -16.26
C ARG A 71 10.56 -1.16 -16.75
N LYS A 72 9.70 -1.81 -17.52
CA LYS A 72 8.44 -1.21 -17.96
C LYS A 72 7.58 -0.83 -16.75
N ALA A 73 6.95 0.34 -16.81
CA ALA A 73 5.98 0.78 -15.80
C ALA A 73 4.81 -0.21 -15.70
N LEU A 74 4.35 -0.45 -14.48
CA LEU A 74 3.22 -1.31 -14.20
C LEU A 74 2.05 -0.46 -13.71
N PRO A 75 0.80 -0.81 -14.10
CA PRO A 75 -0.36 0.03 -13.82
C PRO A 75 -0.86 -0.10 -12.38
N ALA A 76 -0.33 0.72 -11.50
CA ALA A 76 -0.78 0.88 -10.14
C ALA A 76 -1.21 2.32 -9.91
N ILE A 77 -2.37 2.53 -9.31
CA ILE A 77 -2.97 3.85 -9.12
C ILE A 77 -3.38 4.00 -7.66
N ALA A 78 -2.91 5.07 -7.02
CA ALA A 78 -3.38 5.43 -5.68
C ALA A 78 -4.63 6.31 -5.79
N ILE A 79 -5.68 5.93 -5.06
CA ILE A 79 -6.90 6.73 -4.96
C ILE A 79 -6.64 7.84 -3.95
N SER A 80 -6.15 8.98 -4.43
CA SER A 80 -5.72 10.08 -3.57
C SER A 80 -5.94 11.44 -4.23
N ASP A 81 -6.87 11.54 -5.17
CA ASP A 81 -7.20 12.81 -5.80
C ASP A 81 -7.90 13.74 -4.80
N SER A 82 -7.32 14.90 -4.55
CA SER A 82 -7.85 15.85 -3.57
C SER A 82 -9.24 16.38 -3.93
N SER A 83 -9.51 16.56 -5.21
CA SER A 83 -10.84 17.02 -5.68
C SER A 83 -11.90 15.97 -5.37
N HIS A 84 -11.63 14.71 -5.68
CA HIS A 84 -12.53 13.60 -5.39
C HIS A 84 -12.77 13.45 -3.89
N ILE A 85 -11.70 13.39 -3.11
CA ILE A 85 -11.78 13.21 -1.65
C ILE A 85 -12.57 14.33 -0.99
N THR A 86 -12.28 15.58 -1.34
CA THR A 86 -12.95 16.73 -0.73
C THR A 86 -14.41 16.86 -1.18
N CYS A 87 -14.71 16.58 -2.44
CA CYS A 87 -16.07 16.61 -2.96
C CYS A 87 -16.93 15.53 -2.32
N VAL A 88 -16.53 14.28 -2.38
CA VAL A 88 -17.27 13.16 -1.81
C VAL A 88 -17.34 13.26 -0.29
N GLY A 89 -16.24 13.68 0.35
CA GLY A 89 -16.20 13.90 1.80
C GLY A 89 -17.21 14.95 2.24
N ASN A 90 -17.37 16.03 1.47
CA ASN A 90 -18.35 17.06 1.74
C ASN A 90 -19.80 16.60 1.52
N ASP A 91 -20.03 15.87 0.40
CA ASP A 91 -21.40 15.50 -0.01
C ASP A 91 -21.94 14.26 0.71
N TYR A 92 -21.09 13.28 0.98
CA TYR A 92 -21.50 11.97 1.49
C TYR A 92 -20.79 11.55 2.78
N GLY A 93 -19.72 12.21 3.17
CA GLY A 93 -18.90 11.84 4.33
C GLY A 93 -17.63 11.11 3.92
N LEU A 94 -16.60 11.18 4.78
CA LEU A 94 -15.27 10.65 4.47
C LEU A 94 -15.21 9.12 4.35
N THR A 95 -16.20 8.41 4.89
CA THR A 95 -16.18 6.94 4.91
C THR A 95 -16.48 6.30 3.57
N ILE A 96 -17.03 7.04 2.60
CA ILE A 96 -17.52 6.45 1.35
C ILE A 96 -16.79 6.91 0.09
N PHE A 97 -15.82 7.83 0.18
CA PHE A 97 -15.17 8.34 -1.05
C PHE A 97 -14.44 7.26 -1.86
N PHE A 98 -13.99 6.18 -1.23
CA PHE A 98 -13.37 5.06 -1.95
C PHE A 98 -14.39 4.26 -2.74
N LEU A 99 -15.66 4.29 -2.35
CA LEU A 99 -16.73 3.56 -3.02
C LEU A 99 -17.20 4.29 -4.29
N GLU A 100 -17.00 5.60 -4.35
CA GLU A 100 -17.43 6.42 -5.48
C GLU A 100 -16.37 6.48 -6.61
N GLU A 101 -15.16 6.07 -6.31
CA GLU A 101 -14.08 6.02 -7.28
C GLU A 101 -14.21 4.80 -8.21
#